data_6ed44351ded0733b07b3626c2cf775d9
#
_entry.id   6ed44351ded0733b07b3626c2cf775d9
#
_cell.length_a   1.000
_cell.length_b   1.000
_cell.length_c   1.000
_cell.angle_alpha   90.00
_cell.angle_beta   90.00
_cell.angle_gamma   90.00
#
_symmetry.space_group_name_H-M   'P 1'
#
loop_
_entity.id
_entity.type
_entity.pdbx_description
1 polymer ?
#
loop_
_entity_poly.entity_id
_entity_poly.type
_entity_poly.pdbx_seq_one_letter_code
_entity_poly.pdbx_strand_id
1 'polypeptide(L)'
;AHAGVLITVYSWIVMLLSLPLMLLLNKIDFKRLLLGTIALFGIFQMLSAFSASYGMLMVSRIGVACTHSVFWSIASPAAVSVVSEKFRSLALSMVVTGTSIAMILGLPLGRIIGLHMGWNMAFFCVGVIAFITTAYMVFVFPKVPGGESFSIKQMPEILKNKTLMGIFLVTFLFATSYYTGYSYIEPFLQKVAGLSANWVTTTLTIFGAAGLLGSFLFSHY
;
A
#
# COMPACT_ATOMS: atom_id res chain seq x y z
N ALA A 1 19.77 -5.47 -11.75
CA ALA A 1 19.09 -4.54 -12.68
C ALA A 1 17.58 -4.86 -12.79
N HIS A 2 17.18 -6.12 -12.95
CA HIS A 2 15.78 -6.49 -13.19
C HIS A 2 14.81 -6.20 -12.02
N ALA A 3 15.25 -6.32 -10.77
CA ALA A 3 14.41 -6.03 -9.61
C ALA A 3 13.98 -4.55 -9.52
N GLY A 4 14.89 -3.64 -9.85
CA GLY A 4 14.56 -2.20 -9.89
C GLY A 4 13.49 -1.87 -10.93
N VAL A 5 13.51 -2.54 -12.09
CA VAL A 5 12.49 -2.33 -13.14
C VAL A 5 11.10 -2.74 -12.65
N LEU A 6 10.97 -3.83 -11.87
CA LEU A 6 9.68 -4.24 -11.29
C LEU A 6 9.11 -3.17 -10.36
N ILE A 7 9.94 -2.54 -9.53
CA ILE A 7 9.53 -1.47 -8.62
C ILE A 7 9.12 -0.23 -9.43
N THR A 8 9.90 0.14 -10.43
CA THR A 8 9.64 1.30 -11.28
C THR A 8 8.32 1.14 -12.03
N VAL A 9 8.11 0.00 -12.72
CA VAL A 9 6.87 -0.27 -13.45
C VAL A 9 5.66 -0.26 -12.52
N TYR A 10 5.78 -0.89 -11.34
CA TYR A 10 4.74 -0.85 -10.31
C TYR A 10 4.37 0.59 -9.93
N SER A 11 5.35 1.42 -9.61
CA SER A 11 5.11 2.81 -9.19
C SER A 11 4.49 3.66 -10.30
N TRP A 12 4.93 3.50 -11.55
CA TRP A 12 4.34 4.18 -12.70
C TRP A 12 2.87 3.80 -12.90
N ILE A 13 2.54 2.52 -12.78
CA ILE A 13 1.17 2.03 -12.92
C ILE A 13 0.28 2.60 -11.82
N VAL A 14 0.73 2.55 -10.56
CA VAL A 14 -0.04 3.14 -9.45
C VAL A 14 -0.29 4.62 -9.71
N MET A 15 0.73 5.38 -10.12
CA MET A 15 0.61 6.81 -10.40
C MET A 15 -0.36 7.10 -11.55
N LEU A 16 -0.24 6.40 -12.66
CA LEU A 16 -1.02 6.68 -13.88
C LEU A 16 -2.45 6.17 -13.80
N LEU A 17 -2.68 5.04 -13.11
CA LEU A 17 -4.00 4.39 -13.10
C LEU A 17 -4.85 4.73 -11.88
N SER A 18 -4.32 5.32 -10.81
CA SER A 18 -5.10 5.63 -9.61
C SER A 18 -6.32 6.51 -9.92
N LEU A 19 -6.14 7.61 -10.64
CA LEU A 19 -7.23 8.51 -11.00
C LEU A 19 -8.18 7.91 -12.06
N PRO A 20 -7.71 7.36 -13.20
CA PRO A 20 -8.59 6.73 -14.19
C PRO A 20 -9.41 5.58 -13.63
N LEU A 21 -8.80 4.66 -12.89
CA LEU A 21 -9.53 3.54 -12.30
C LEU A 21 -10.56 4.00 -11.26
N MET A 22 -10.23 4.99 -10.45
CA MET A 22 -11.18 5.54 -9.48
C MET A 22 -12.38 6.18 -10.18
N LEU A 23 -12.18 6.90 -11.28
CA LEU A 23 -13.27 7.49 -12.09
C LEU A 23 -14.17 6.44 -12.75
N LEU A 24 -13.59 5.34 -13.20
CA LEU A 24 -14.34 4.23 -13.80
C LEU A 24 -15.16 3.44 -12.78
N LEU A 25 -14.62 3.28 -11.58
CA LEU A 25 -15.16 2.40 -10.54
C LEU A 25 -16.00 3.12 -9.48
N ASN A 26 -16.12 4.45 -9.54
CA ASN A 26 -16.77 5.30 -8.54
C ASN A 26 -18.26 4.99 -8.29
N LYS A 27 -18.95 4.34 -9.25
CA LYS A 27 -20.35 3.94 -9.16
C LYS A 27 -20.56 2.62 -8.41
N ILE A 28 -19.49 1.87 -8.17
CA ILE A 28 -19.55 0.58 -7.47
C ILE A 28 -19.62 0.84 -5.97
N ASP A 29 -20.46 0.10 -5.26
CA ASP A 29 -20.54 0.19 -3.79
C ASP A 29 -19.20 -0.17 -3.14
N PHE A 30 -18.90 0.48 -2.01
CA PHE A 30 -17.59 0.32 -1.33
C PHE A 30 -17.31 -1.13 -0.94
N LYS A 31 -18.33 -1.90 -0.52
CA LYS A 31 -18.13 -3.30 -0.16
C LYS A 31 -17.65 -4.13 -1.34
N ARG A 32 -18.34 -4.05 -2.48
CA ARG A 32 -17.98 -4.82 -3.68
C ARG A 32 -16.63 -4.41 -4.21
N LEU A 33 -16.37 -3.09 -4.23
CA LEU A 33 -15.12 -2.56 -4.73
C LEU A 33 -13.95 -3.00 -3.85
N LEU A 34 -14.09 -2.91 -2.52
CA LEU A 34 -13.05 -3.30 -1.58
C LEU A 34 -12.79 -4.81 -1.61
N LEU A 35 -13.86 -5.63 -1.57
CA LEU A 35 -13.73 -7.09 -1.64
C LEU A 35 -13.10 -7.54 -2.97
N GLY A 36 -13.57 -6.98 -4.09
CA GLY A 36 -13.02 -7.29 -5.42
C GLY A 36 -11.55 -6.90 -5.53
N THR A 37 -11.19 -5.73 -5.02
CA THR A 37 -9.82 -5.24 -5.03
C THR A 37 -8.89 -6.13 -4.20
N ILE A 38 -9.27 -6.50 -2.96
CA ILE A 38 -8.43 -7.34 -2.10
C ILE A 38 -8.35 -8.78 -2.66
N ALA A 39 -9.45 -9.32 -3.19
CA ALA A 39 -9.44 -10.65 -3.82
C ALA A 39 -8.52 -10.70 -5.06
N LEU A 40 -8.63 -9.71 -5.95
CA LEU A 40 -7.74 -9.60 -7.11
C LEU A 40 -6.28 -9.39 -6.71
N PHE A 41 -6.04 -8.60 -5.67
CA PHE A 41 -4.70 -8.45 -5.09
C PHE A 41 -4.16 -9.82 -4.63
N GLY A 42 -4.96 -10.61 -3.92
CA GLY A 42 -4.59 -11.97 -3.51
C GLY A 42 -4.27 -12.88 -4.70
N ILE A 43 -5.08 -12.85 -5.76
CA ILE A 43 -4.84 -13.62 -7.00
C ILE A 43 -3.50 -13.23 -7.63
N PHE A 44 -3.21 -11.94 -7.77
CA PHE A 44 -1.94 -11.49 -8.35
C PHE A 44 -0.74 -11.76 -7.44
N GLN A 45 -0.90 -11.78 -6.12
CA GLN A 45 0.14 -12.23 -5.21
C GLN A 45 0.43 -13.72 -5.37
N MET A 46 -0.60 -14.57 -5.52
CA MET A 46 -0.40 -15.99 -5.84
C MET A 46 0.28 -16.16 -7.19
N LEU A 47 -0.12 -15.42 -8.22
CA LEU A 47 0.54 -15.42 -9.51
C LEU A 47 2.03 -15.02 -9.41
N SER A 48 2.37 -14.07 -8.54
CA SER A 48 3.76 -13.71 -8.23
C SER A 48 4.50 -14.86 -7.56
N ALA A 49 3.86 -15.53 -6.59
CA ALA A 49 4.46 -16.67 -5.86
C ALA A 49 4.79 -17.85 -6.76
N PHE A 50 3.94 -18.14 -7.73
CA PHE A 50 4.10 -19.26 -8.67
C PHE A 50 4.74 -18.85 -10.00
N SER A 51 5.33 -17.66 -10.08
CA SER A 51 5.93 -17.18 -11.32
C SER A 51 7.17 -18.02 -11.72
N ALA A 52 7.10 -18.64 -12.88
CA ALA A 52 8.19 -19.42 -13.46
C ALA A 52 9.12 -18.57 -14.35
N SER A 53 8.73 -17.33 -14.69
CA SER A 53 9.50 -16.46 -15.56
C SER A 53 9.40 -15.00 -15.10
N TYR A 54 10.40 -14.20 -15.51
CA TYR A 54 10.39 -12.76 -15.25
C TYR A 54 9.18 -12.07 -15.89
N GLY A 55 8.74 -12.49 -17.07
CA GLY A 55 7.55 -11.95 -17.72
C GLY A 55 6.27 -12.21 -16.91
N MET A 56 6.09 -13.43 -16.41
CA MET A 56 4.96 -13.77 -15.54
C MET A 56 4.98 -12.96 -14.24
N LEU A 57 6.15 -12.81 -13.63
CA LEU A 57 6.32 -11.96 -12.45
C LEU A 57 5.98 -10.50 -12.77
N MET A 58 6.42 -9.97 -13.92
CA MET A 58 6.09 -8.60 -14.34
C MET A 58 4.58 -8.40 -14.50
N VAL A 59 3.90 -9.30 -15.19
CA VAL A 59 2.44 -9.24 -15.36
C VAL A 59 1.72 -9.27 -14.02
N SER A 60 2.13 -10.15 -13.13
CA SER A 60 1.55 -10.22 -11.78
C SER A 60 1.79 -8.93 -10.99
N ARG A 61 2.96 -8.30 -11.09
CA ARG A 61 3.25 -7.01 -10.42
C ARG A 61 2.45 -5.85 -11.01
N ILE A 62 2.17 -5.87 -12.32
CA ILE A 62 1.23 -4.94 -12.96
C ILE A 62 -0.17 -5.09 -12.36
N GLY A 63 -0.66 -6.31 -12.24
CA GLY A 63 -1.96 -6.58 -11.62
C GLY A 63 -2.03 -6.13 -10.16
N VAL A 64 -0.99 -6.41 -9.36
CA VAL A 64 -0.88 -5.89 -7.99
C VAL A 64 -0.91 -4.36 -7.96
N ALA A 65 -0.21 -3.68 -8.87
CA ALA A 65 -0.20 -2.22 -8.94
C ALA A 65 -1.60 -1.64 -9.25
N CYS A 66 -2.34 -2.25 -10.18
CA CYS A 66 -3.72 -1.85 -10.50
C CYS A 66 -4.64 -1.98 -9.28
N THR A 67 -4.60 -3.11 -8.58
CA THR A 67 -5.40 -3.31 -7.36
C THR A 67 -5.00 -2.36 -6.24
N HIS A 68 -3.71 -2.10 -6.09
CA HIS A 68 -3.18 -1.19 -5.08
C HIS A 68 -3.61 0.26 -5.32
N SER A 69 -3.62 0.72 -6.58
CA SER A 69 -4.08 2.06 -6.94
C SER A 69 -5.54 2.29 -6.57
N VAL A 70 -6.41 1.28 -6.77
CA VAL A 70 -7.82 1.33 -6.37
C VAL A 70 -7.95 1.28 -4.85
N PHE A 71 -7.25 0.37 -4.19
CA PHE A 71 -7.32 0.21 -2.74
C PHE A 71 -7.04 1.51 -1.99
N TRP A 72 -5.94 2.19 -2.29
CA TRP A 72 -5.58 3.43 -1.61
C TRP A 72 -6.56 4.58 -1.89
N SER A 73 -7.19 4.58 -3.05
CA SER A 73 -8.22 5.58 -3.38
C SER A 73 -9.51 5.39 -2.56
N ILE A 74 -9.82 4.17 -2.11
CA ILE A 74 -11.08 3.85 -1.42
C ILE A 74 -10.93 3.53 0.07
N ALA A 75 -9.73 3.18 0.54
CA ALA A 75 -9.53 2.71 1.92
C ALA A 75 -10.01 3.72 2.97
N SER A 76 -9.60 4.98 2.87
CA SER A 76 -10.02 6.04 3.79
C SER A 76 -11.51 6.40 3.66
N PRO A 77 -12.06 6.66 2.47
CA PRO A 77 -13.50 6.87 2.31
C PRO A 77 -14.35 5.71 2.82
N ALA A 78 -13.97 4.47 2.52
CA ALA A 78 -14.67 3.28 3.00
C ALA A 78 -14.63 3.17 4.53
N ALA A 79 -13.49 3.43 5.16
CA ALA A 79 -13.35 3.39 6.62
C ALA A 79 -14.26 4.41 7.32
N VAL A 80 -14.33 5.64 6.81
CA VAL A 80 -15.20 6.67 7.41
C VAL A 80 -16.68 6.48 7.11
N SER A 81 -17.02 5.77 6.03
CA SER A 81 -18.42 5.53 5.64
C SER A 81 -19.15 4.54 6.53
N VAL A 82 -18.43 3.71 7.28
CA VAL A 82 -19.00 2.64 8.15
C VAL A 82 -19.08 3.04 9.62
N VAL A 83 -18.67 4.25 9.96
CA VAL A 83 -18.65 4.76 11.34
C VAL A 83 -19.46 6.05 11.46
N SER A 84 -19.96 6.34 12.67
CA SER A 84 -20.59 7.63 12.95
C SER A 84 -19.58 8.76 12.93
N GLU A 85 -20.03 10.03 12.77
CA GLU A 85 -19.17 11.22 12.68
C GLU A 85 -18.16 11.32 13.82
N LYS A 86 -18.58 10.99 15.03
CA LYS A 86 -17.74 10.98 16.23
C LYS A 86 -16.49 10.11 16.08
N PHE A 87 -16.56 9.02 15.31
CA PHE A 87 -15.48 8.04 15.17
C PHE A 87 -14.70 8.12 13.86
N ARG A 88 -14.99 9.12 12.99
CA ARG A 88 -14.28 9.29 11.70
C ARG A 88 -12.77 9.45 11.86
N SER A 89 -12.35 10.29 12.82
CA SER A 89 -10.92 10.48 13.11
C SER A 89 -10.25 9.18 13.58
N LEU A 90 -10.94 8.43 14.45
CA LEU A 90 -10.44 7.14 14.92
C LEU A 90 -10.32 6.13 13.77
N ALA A 91 -11.31 6.04 12.88
CA ALA A 91 -11.26 5.14 11.72
C ALA A 91 -10.06 5.47 10.80
N LEU A 92 -9.81 6.74 10.52
CA LEU A 92 -8.63 7.15 9.75
C LEU A 92 -7.32 6.82 10.47
N SER A 93 -7.26 7.07 11.78
CA SER A 93 -6.09 6.71 12.60
C SER A 93 -5.81 5.21 12.58
N MET A 94 -6.85 4.36 12.59
CA MET A 94 -6.68 2.91 12.47
C MET A 94 -6.10 2.49 11.12
N VAL A 95 -6.50 3.13 10.02
CA VAL A 95 -5.91 2.88 8.69
C VAL A 95 -4.42 3.23 8.69
N VAL A 96 -4.06 4.40 9.24
CA VAL A 96 -2.65 4.83 9.34
C VAL A 96 -1.85 3.90 10.25
N THR A 97 -2.41 3.53 11.40
CA THR A 97 -1.76 2.58 12.34
C THR A 97 -1.52 1.23 11.69
N GLY A 98 -2.51 0.69 10.95
CA GLY A 98 -2.36 -0.55 10.20
C GLY A 98 -1.23 -0.48 9.17
N THR A 99 -1.12 0.63 8.45
CA THR A 99 -0.02 0.87 7.52
C THR A 99 1.34 0.91 8.23
N SER A 100 1.42 1.59 9.37
CA SER A 100 2.66 1.66 10.17
C SER A 100 3.08 0.27 10.67
N ILE A 101 2.15 -0.51 11.21
CA ILE A 101 2.41 -1.90 11.64
C ILE A 101 2.90 -2.75 10.46
N ALA A 102 2.25 -2.63 9.29
CA ALA A 102 2.65 -3.35 8.10
C ALA A 102 4.07 -2.97 7.63
N MET A 103 4.46 -1.70 7.71
CA MET A 103 5.82 -1.26 7.38
C MET A 103 6.86 -1.79 8.37
N ILE A 104 6.54 -1.80 9.67
CA ILE A 104 7.46 -2.26 10.72
C ILE A 104 7.72 -3.75 10.60
N LEU A 105 6.66 -4.53 10.44
CA LEU A 105 6.75 -5.99 10.40
C LEU A 105 7.05 -6.51 8.99
N GLY A 106 6.61 -5.81 7.96
CA GLY A 106 6.68 -6.28 6.58
C GLY A 106 8.11 -6.48 6.07
N LEU A 107 9.01 -5.52 6.30
CA LEU A 107 10.40 -5.65 5.88
C LEU A 107 11.14 -6.79 6.60
N PRO A 108 11.16 -6.85 7.96
CA PRO A 108 11.82 -7.93 8.66
C PRO A 108 11.23 -9.30 8.36
N LEU A 109 9.90 -9.43 8.37
CA LEU A 109 9.24 -10.71 8.07
C LEU A 109 9.46 -11.14 6.62
N GLY A 110 9.30 -10.22 5.67
CA GLY A 110 9.55 -10.51 4.26
C GLY A 110 11.00 -10.96 4.02
N ARG A 111 11.96 -10.32 4.72
CA ARG A 111 13.37 -10.72 4.66
C ARG A 111 13.61 -12.10 5.28
N ILE A 112 13.09 -12.36 6.49
CA ILE A 112 13.24 -13.67 7.17
C ILE A 112 12.65 -14.79 6.29
N ILE A 113 11.43 -14.61 5.79
CA ILE A 113 10.78 -15.57 4.89
C ILE A 113 11.62 -15.75 3.62
N GLY A 114 12.07 -14.66 3.02
CA GLY A 114 12.88 -14.70 1.79
C GLY A 114 14.21 -15.43 1.96
N LEU A 115 14.89 -15.29 3.11
CA LEU A 115 16.15 -15.95 3.40
C LEU A 115 16.00 -17.44 3.69
N HIS A 116 14.94 -17.85 4.39
CA HIS A 116 14.76 -19.23 4.85
C HIS A 116 13.91 -20.08 3.90
N MET A 117 12.92 -19.48 3.24
CA MET A 117 11.92 -20.19 2.44
C MET A 117 11.89 -19.76 0.96
N GLY A 118 12.69 -18.75 0.61
CA GLY A 118 12.70 -18.15 -0.73
C GLY A 118 11.72 -16.99 -0.88
N TRP A 119 12.05 -16.11 -1.82
CA TRP A 119 11.27 -14.86 -2.07
C TRP A 119 9.81 -15.14 -2.50
N ASN A 120 9.55 -16.23 -3.18
CA ASN A 120 8.23 -16.67 -3.62
C ASN A 120 7.26 -16.83 -2.44
N MET A 121 7.76 -17.39 -1.33
CA MET A 121 6.96 -17.64 -0.14
C MET A 121 6.48 -16.36 0.52
N ALA A 122 7.21 -15.26 0.41
CA ALA A 122 6.73 -13.96 0.88
C ALA A 122 5.46 -13.53 0.12
N PHE A 123 5.43 -13.66 -1.20
CA PHE A 123 4.23 -13.37 -2.00
C PHE A 123 3.09 -14.32 -1.67
N PHE A 124 3.39 -15.61 -1.49
CA PHE A 124 2.39 -16.61 -1.10
C PHE A 124 1.72 -16.24 0.23
N CYS A 125 2.48 -15.94 1.26
CA CYS A 125 1.95 -15.55 2.57
C CYS A 125 1.06 -14.30 2.47
N VAL A 126 1.48 -13.28 1.73
CA VAL A 126 0.68 -12.07 1.52
C VAL A 126 -0.62 -12.39 0.77
N GLY A 127 -0.58 -13.27 -0.23
CA GLY A 127 -1.77 -13.71 -0.95
C GLY A 127 -2.76 -14.46 -0.07
N VAL A 128 -2.28 -15.36 0.79
CA VAL A 128 -3.11 -16.09 1.77
C VAL A 128 -3.78 -15.10 2.73
N ILE A 129 -3.02 -14.15 3.28
CA ILE A 129 -3.58 -13.11 4.17
C ILE A 129 -4.65 -12.30 3.45
N ALA A 130 -4.44 -11.92 2.18
CA ALA A 130 -5.42 -11.20 1.40
C ALA A 130 -6.73 -11.99 1.23
N PHE A 131 -6.67 -13.29 0.98
CA PHE A 131 -7.87 -14.14 0.88
C PHE A 131 -8.57 -14.30 2.22
N ILE A 132 -7.84 -14.50 3.31
CA ILE A 132 -8.42 -14.56 4.66
C ILE A 132 -9.10 -13.23 4.99
N THR A 133 -8.46 -12.10 4.69
CA THR A 133 -9.04 -10.77 4.89
C THR A 133 -10.29 -10.58 4.04
N THR A 134 -10.28 -10.99 2.78
CA THR A 134 -11.45 -10.94 1.89
C THR A 134 -12.60 -11.75 2.48
N ALA A 135 -12.34 -13.00 2.89
CA ALA A 135 -13.34 -13.87 3.48
C ALA A 135 -13.95 -13.25 4.77
N TYR A 136 -13.10 -12.72 5.66
CA TYR A 136 -13.56 -12.03 6.87
C TYR A 136 -14.44 -10.82 6.52
N MET A 137 -14.01 -9.98 5.59
CA MET A 137 -14.75 -8.76 5.22
C MET A 137 -16.07 -9.03 4.51
N VAL A 138 -16.25 -10.19 3.85
CA VAL A 138 -17.56 -10.58 3.28
C VAL A 138 -18.64 -10.56 4.36
N PHE A 139 -18.33 -11.04 5.56
CA PHE A 139 -19.27 -11.14 6.67
C PHE A 139 -19.37 -9.85 7.49
N VAL A 140 -18.28 -9.15 7.70
CA VAL A 140 -18.21 -8.02 8.65
C VAL A 140 -18.49 -6.68 7.98
N PHE A 141 -18.04 -6.45 6.75
CA PHE A 141 -18.19 -5.15 6.12
C PHE A 141 -19.63 -4.91 5.63
N PRO A 142 -20.32 -3.84 6.08
CA PRO A 142 -21.69 -3.56 5.65
C PRO A 142 -21.75 -3.12 4.19
N LYS A 143 -22.94 -3.23 3.59
CA LYS A 143 -23.18 -2.62 2.28
C LYS A 143 -23.30 -1.11 2.47
N VAL A 144 -22.42 -0.36 1.85
CA VAL A 144 -22.44 1.10 1.87
C VAL A 144 -22.41 1.59 0.43
N PRO A 145 -23.31 2.50 0.05
CA PRO A 145 -23.29 3.10 -1.28
C PRO A 145 -21.89 3.65 -1.61
N GLY A 146 -21.51 3.60 -2.86
CA GLY A 146 -20.29 4.27 -3.33
C GLY A 146 -20.36 5.76 -3.01
N GLY A 147 -19.21 6.39 -2.79
CA GLY A 147 -19.14 7.81 -2.52
C GLY A 147 -19.67 8.66 -3.70
N GLU A 148 -19.94 9.93 -3.44
CA GLU A 148 -20.25 10.89 -4.50
C GLU A 148 -19.13 10.89 -5.54
N SER A 149 -19.50 10.72 -6.79
CA SER A 149 -18.53 10.60 -7.87
C SER A 149 -17.78 11.91 -8.06
N PHE A 150 -16.48 11.89 -7.79
CA PHE A 150 -15.59 12.98 -8.20
C PHE A 150 -15.75 13.21 -9.70
N SER A 151 -16.07 14.44 -10.09
CA SER A 151 -16.16 14.81 -11.49
C SER A 151 -14.87 15.45 -11.99
N ILE A 152 -14.38 15.00 -13.14
CA ILE A 152 -13.24 15.66 -13.81
C ILE A 152 -13.46 17.16 -13.99
N LYS A 153 -14.70 17.62 -14.09
CA LYS A 153 -15.04 19.04 -14.17
C LYS A 153 -14.61 19.88 -12.96
N GLN A 154 -14.42 19.25 -11.78
CA GLN A 154 -13.94 19.90 -10.57
C GLN A 154 -12.41 20.02 -10.50
N MET A 155 -11.69 19.32 -11.37
CA MET A 155 -10.22 19.32 -11.41
C MET A 155 -9.61 20.73 -11.55
N PRO A 156 -10.11 21.62 -12.43
CA PRO A 156 -9.54 22.96 -12.55
C PRO A 156 -9.67 23.81 -11.28
N GLU A 157 -10.73 23.63 -10.48
CA GLU A 157 -10.92 24.33 -9.21
C GLU A 157 -9.92 23.84 -8.17
N ILE A 158 -9.71 22.53 -8.10
CA ILE A 158 -8.70 21.92 -7.21
C ILE A 158 -7.31 22.43 -7.55
N LEU A 159 -6.95 22.44 -8.82
CA LEU A 159 -5.63 22.91 -9.29
C LEU A 159 -5.40 24.42 -9.07
N LYS A 160 -6.45 25.22 -9.02
CA LYS A 160 -6.36 26.65 -8.69
C LYS A 160 -6.21 26.93 -7.20
N ASN A 161 -6.55 25.98 -6.34
CA ASN A 161 -6.44 26.14 -4.90
C ASN A 161 -4.97 26.02 -4.45
N LYS A 162 -4.34 27.17 -4.15
CA LYS A 162 -2.92 27.24 -3.78
C LYS A 162 -2.57 26.43 -2.54
N THR A 163 -3.48 26.36 -1.56
CA THR A 163 -3.27 25.56 -0.34
C THR A 163 -3.23 24.09 -0.64
N LEU A 164 -4.18 23.58 -1.45
CA LEU A 164 -4.19 22.19 -1.87
C LEU A 164 -2.96 21.85 -2.70
N MET A 165 -2.57 22.73 -3.62
CA MET A 165 -1.36 22.52 -4.43
C MET A 165 -0.09 22.52 -3.57
N GLY A 166 -0.03 23.36 -2.55
CA GLY A 166 1.06 23.35 -1.57
C GLY A 166 1.14 22.02 -0.81
N ILE A 167 0.00 21.51 -0.34
CA ILE A 167 -0.07 20.20 0.33
C ILE A 167 0.36 19.08 -0.62
N PHE A 168 -0.10 19.08 -1.87
CA PHE A 168 0.32 18.10 -2.88
C PHE A 168 1.84 18.13 -3.12
N LEU A 169 2.41 19.33 -3.25
CA LEU A 169 3.85 19.47 -3.46
C LEU A 169 4.65 18.94 -2.27
N VAL A 170 4.27 19.31 -1.05
CA VAL A 170 4.93 18.82 0.18
C VAL A 170 4.80 17.30 0.28
N THR A 171 3.61 16.73 0.03
CA THR A 171 3.38 15.30 0.04
C THR A 171 4.23 14.59 -1.02
N PHE A 172 4.32 15.15 -2.22
CA PHE A 172 5.12 14.60 -3.31
C PHE A 172 6.62 14.57 -2.95
N LEU A 173 7.15 15.68 -2.45
CA LEU A 173 8.57 15.78 -2.06
C LEU A 173 8.89 14.86 -0.90
N PHE A 174 8.01 14.82 0.12
CA PHE A 174 8.16 13.93 1.27
C PHE A 174 8.12 12.45 0.85
N ALA A 175 7.10 12.06 0.08
CA ALA A 175 6.98 10.68 -0.39
C ALA A 175 8.17 10.26 -1.27
N THR A 176 8.62 11.12 -2.17
CA THR A 176 9.79 10.85 -3.03
C THR A 176 11.04 10.63 -2.20
N SER A 177 11.32 11.50 -1.24
CA SER A 177 12.47 11.39 -0.33
C SER A 177 12.39 10.11 0.51
N TYR A 178 11.24 9.89 1.16
CA TYR A 178 11.02 8.75 2.05
C TYR A 178 11.15 7.41 1.30
N TYR A 179 10.44 7.23 0.19
CA TYR A 179 10.45 5.96 -0.55
C TYR A 179 11.76 5.70 -1.28
N THR A 180 12.50 6.75 -1.67
CA THR A 180 13.86 6.58 -2.19
C THR A 180 14.76 5.99 -1.11
N GLY A 181 14.79 6.58 0.09
CA GLY A 181 15.55 6.03 1.21
C GLY A 181 15.13 4.62 1.58
N TYR A 182 13.81 4.40 1.72
CA TYR A 182 13.23 3.11 2.08
C TYR A 182 13.57 1.98 1.09
N SER A 183 13.53 2.25 -0.22
CA SER A 183 13.79 1.25 -1.25
C SER A 183 15.26 0.81 -1.31
N TYR A 184 16.17 1.68 -0.91
CA TYR A 184 17.62 1.43 -1.02
C TYR A 184 18.30 1.17 0.34
N ILE A 185 17.58 1.25 1.46
CA ILE A 185 18.15 1.08 2.81
C ILE A 185 18.81 -0.29 2.98
N GLU A 186 18.15 -1.37 2.55
CA GLU A 186 18.68 -2.72 2.70
C GLU A 186 19.94 -2.96 1.84
N PRO A 187 19.94 -2.68 0.53
CA PRO A 187 21.17 -2.76 -0.28
C PRO A 187 22.29 -1.87 0.24
N PHE A 188 22.00 -0.69 0.76
CA PHE A 188 22.98 0.20 1.37
C PHE A 188 23.63 -0.43 2.60
N LEU A 189 22.81 -0.94 3.54
CA LEU A 189 23.33 -1.56 4.76
C LEU A 189 24.18 -2.80 4.47
N GLN A 190 23.81 -3.60 3.46
CA GLN A 190 24.56 -4.79 3.08
C GLN A 190 25.83 -4.49 2.30
N LYS A 191 25.71 -3.68 1.24
CA LYS A 191 26.79 -3.55 0.23
C LYS A 191 27.73 -2.37 0.52
N VAL A 192 27.24 -1.32 1.14
CA VAL A 192 28.02 -0.09 1.41
C VAL A 192 28.48 -0.09 2.87
N ALA A 193 27.57 -0.31 3.82
CA ALA A 193 27.94 -0.35 5.24
C ALA A 193 28.54 -1.71 5.69
N GLY A 194 28.49 -2.75 4.86
CA GLY A 194 29.08 -4.06 5.14
C GLY A 194 28.48 -4.82 6.32
N LEU A 195 27.24 -4.50 6.70
CA LEU A 195 26.60 -5.12 7.87
C LEU A 195 26.23 -6.58 7.60
N SER A 196 26.38 -7.43 8.62
CA SER A 196 25.94 -8.82 8.54
C SER A 196 24.41 -8.92 8.43
N ALA A 197 23.89 -10.04 7.92
CA ALA A 197 22.46 -10.27 7.72
C ALA A 197 21.62 -10.00 8.97
N ASN A 198 22.12 -10.40 10.16
CA ASN A 198 21.43 -10.17 11.42
C ASN A 198 21.36 -8.68 11.77
N TRP A 199 22.47 -7.96 11.64
CA TRP A 199 22.49 -6.51 11.86
C TRP A 199 21.59 -5.74 10.90
N VAL A 200 21.53 -6.15 9.64
CA VAL A 200 20.60 -5.56 8.68
C VAL A 200 19.15 -5.76 9.12
N THR A 201 18.77 -6.98 9.52
CA THR A 201 17.41 -7.26 10.00
C THR A 201 17.09 -6.45 11.27
N THR A 202 18.02 -6.37 12.23
CA THR A 202 17.85 -5.56 13.45
C THR A 202 17.67 -4.09 13.13
N THR A 203 18.49 -3.53 12.23
CA THR A 203 18.40 -2.12 11.84
C THR A 203 17.07 -1.80 11.14
N LEU A 204 16.58 -2.69 10.26
CA LEU A 204 15.28 -2.53 9.61
C LEU A 204 14.12 -2.60 10.61
N THR A 205 14.24 -3.46 11.63
CA THR A 205 13.24 -3.57 12.73
C THR A 205 13.21 -2.28 13.55
N ILE A 206 14.38 -1.75 13.93
CA ILE A 206 14.50 -0.47 14.67
C ILE A 206 13.94 0.69 13.83
N PHE A 207 14.26 0.73 12.54
CA PHE A 207 13.73 1.74 11.63
C PHE A 207 12.20 1.71 11.58
N GLY A 208 11.61 0.50 11.48
CA GLY A 208 10.17 0.33 11.53
C GLY A 208 9.59 0.78 12.90
N ALA A 209 10.17 0.34 14.01
CA ALA A 209 9.72 0.71 15.35
C ALA A 209 9.77 2.23 15.62
N ALA A 210 10.77 2.93 15.07
CA ALA A 210 10.86 4.39 15.14
C ALA A 210 9.65 5.08 14.49
N GLY A 211 9.08 4.51 13.42
CA GLY A 211 7.86 4.99 12.80
C GLY A 211 6.64 4.95 13.73
N LEU A 212 6.52 3.91 14.57
CA LEU A 212 5.46 3.85 15.59
C LEU A 212 5.61 4.93 16.65
N LEU A 213 6.84 5.13 17.14
CA LEU A 213 7.12 6.19 18.12
C LEU A 213 6.77 7.56 17.55
N GLY A 214 7.09 7.82 16.29
CA GLY A 214 6.70 9.06 15.60
C GLY A 214 5.17 9.22 15.52
N SER A 215 4.44 8.17 15.15
CA SER A 215 2.97 8.17 15.11
C SER A 215 2.35 8.39 16.49
N PHE A 216 2.91 7.79 17.51
CA PHE A 216 2.45 7.96 18.91
C PHE A 216 2.69 9.39 19.41
N LEU A 217 3.85 9.96 19.17
CA LEU A 217 4.16 11.35 19.51
C LEU A 217 3.22 12.33 18.81
N PHE A 218 2.98 12.12 17.51
CA PHE A 218 2.08 12.98 16.73
C PHE A 218 0.62 12.93 17.20
N SER A 219 0.17 11.80 17.76
CA SER A 219 -1.20 11.68 18.28
C SER A 219 -1.42 12.41 19.60
N HIS A 220 -0.36 12.85 20.28
CA HIS A 220 -0.41 13.55 21.55
C HIS A 220 -0.30 15.08 21.42
N TYR A 221 0.06 15.58 20.25
CA TYR A 221 0.11 17.00 19.90
C TYR A 221 -0.96 17.36 18.87
#